data_cc966f91f063fac5fdd4ef87b94ce559
#
_entry.id   cc966f91f063fac5fdd4ef87b94ce559
#
_cell.length_a   1.000
_cell.length_b   1.000
_cell.length_c   1.000
_cell.angle_alpha   90.00
_cell.angle_beta   90.00
_cell.angle_gamma   90.00
#
_symmetry.space_group_name_H-M   'P 1'
#
loop_
_entity.id
_entity.type
_entity.pdbx_description
1 polymer ?
#
loop_
_entity_poly.entity_id
_entity_poly.type
_entity_poly.pdbx_seq_one_letter_code
_entity_poly.pdbx_strand_id
1 'polypeptide(L)'
;MSSKSRVGSGSRSWPKRALALFVLIVAVVYALVFFTGSKSPTPKLGIDLQGGTRVTLVPQGAEPTSEQLAQARTILEQRVNGQGVSGAEVVTNGNTLVITVPGEDTAQAQAVGQTSKLLFRPVMAQPMPDTTKISKVAGDMANRWVKYGVLTADEANARLTQLSQTLTQAGTQAEAEKVTEKPLPEPSNSIEEAKRRDEVTAMLLKDRQSEDVTTLSAAATLLQCTPGAIDPLAGSDDPSKPLASCDSATGQPLLLEEAPLLNGISDENGTRLTGNEIDTDKPINGGLNPQTGQMEISFAFKTGDGPSGSQTWADLTQERLQQQIAITLDSAVISAPVIQGQTPYGSSTSITGSFTQAEAQSLANNLKYGALPLSFVGENGEPGGTTEIVPPSLGKAALEAGLIAGIVGLILILIYSVFYMRALAVFSILTLIASAFLTFGTLVLLGRWIGYSLDLSGIAGLIIGIGATADSFVVYYERIKDELLEGRTFRSAVRTAWERSRATIVTGNAVTLIGAVVVYLLAIGEVKGFAFTMGLTTAFDLVVSFLVMAPLMQLIASKPAWAKPAFNGLGGIFNLVEERREQGFYAKPAKKSASTETAATPAAKNPATPATPDTAEKEN
;
A
#
# COMPACT_ATOMS: atom_id res chain seq x y z
N MET A 1 -43.52 54.43 7.37
CA MET A 1 -42.83 53.76 6.22
C MET A 1 -42.75 52.30 6.50
N SER A 2 -43.63 51.50 5.91
CA SER A 2 -43.73 50.05 6.13
C SER A 2 -42.77 49.36 5.19
N SER A 3 -41.68 48.80 5.73
CA SER A 3 -40.74 47.94 5.01
C SER A 3 -41.41 46.59 4.75
N LYS A 4 -41.98 46.42 3.56
CA LYS A 4 -42.35 45.12 3.01
C LYS A 4 -41.03 44.39 2.71
N SER A 5 -40.60 43.48 3.60
CA SER A 5 -39.58 42.50 3.32
C SER A 5 -40.05 41.62 2.15
N ARG A 6 -39.47 41.83 0.97
CA ARG A 6 -39.56 40.94 -0.19
C ARG A 6 -38.95 39.60 0.21
N VAL A 7 -39.78 38.64 0.60
CA VAL A 7 -39.39 37.24 0.66
C VAL A 7 -39.05 36.81 -0.76
N GLY A 8 -37.78 36.67 -1.04
CA GLY A 8 -37.26 36.39 -2.36
C GLY A 8 -37.82 35.10 -2.93
N SER A 9 -38.19 35.13 -4.19
CA SER A 9 -38.66 34.00 -5.02
C SER A 9 -37.61 32.87 -5.21
N GLY A 10 -36.44 32.95 -4.59
CA GLY A 10 -35.37 31.97 -4.66
C GLY A 10 -35.62 30.64 -3.94
N SER A 11 -36.53 30.57 -2.98
CA SER A 11 -36.74 29.38 -2.16
C SER A 11 -37.54 28.24 -2.85
N ARG A 12 -38.19 28.51 -3.96
CA ARG A 12 -39.06 27.53 -4.65
C ARG A 12 -38.33 26.64 -5.64
N SER A 13 -37.15 27.04 -6.11
CA SER A 13 -36.36 26.34 -7.13
C SER A 13 -35.17 25.53 -6.53
N TRP A 14 -34.79 25.77 -5.26
CA TRP A 14 -33.64 25.14 -4.64
C TRP A 14 -33.70 23.61 -4.63
N PRO A 15 -34.81 22.92 -4.23
CA PRO A 15 -34.83 21.47 -4.22
C PRO A 15 -34.64 20.84 -5.61
N LYS A 16 -35.20 21.45 -6.65
CA LYS A 16 -35.05 20.96 -8.01
C LYS A 16 -33.62 21.15 -8.52
N ARG A 17 -32.97 22.27 -8.17
CA ARG A 17 -31.56 22.53 -8.55
C ARG A 17 -30.60 21.58 -7.86
N ALA A 18 -30.83 21.27 -6.58
CA ALA A 18 -30.00 20.32 -5.83
C ALA A 18 -30.11 18.89 -6.42
N LEU A 19 -31.33 18.41 -6.71
CA LEU A 19 -31.51 17.13 -7.39
C LEU A 19 -30.90 17.10 -8.79
N ALA A 20 -31.05 18.19 -9.57
CA ALA A 20 -30.43 18.28 -10.88
C ALA A 20 -28.90 18.24 -10.80
N LEU A 21 -28.30 18.89 -9.79
CA LEU A 21 -26.86 18.84 -9.53
C LEU A 21 -26.41 17.42 -9.18
N PHE A 22 -27.15 16.71 -8.32
CA PHE A 22 -26.84 15.31 -7.99
C PHE A 22 -26.90 14.41 -9.23
N VAL A 23 -27.96 14.52 -10.03
CA VAL A 23 -28.09 13.77 -11.29
C VAL A 23 -26.94 14.08 -12.24
N LEU A 24 -26.53 15.36 -12.32
CA LEU A 24 -25.37 15.76 -13.12
C LEU A 24 -24.09 15.11 -12.61
N ILE A 25 -23.83 15.10 -11.29
CA ILE A 25 -22.66 14.44 -10.68
C ILE A 25 -22.65 12.97 -11.05
N VAL A 26 -23.74 12.26 -10.84
CA VAL A 26 -23.86 10.83 -11.17
C VAL A 26 -23.66 10.62 -12.67
N ALA A 27 -24.27 11.44 -13.52
CA ALA A 27 -24.11 11.35 -14.97
C ALA A 27 -22.65 11.55 -15.39
N VAL A 28 -21.92 12.50 -14.80
CA VAL A 28 -20.49 12.72 -15.05
C VAL A 28 -19.66 11.51 -14.59
N VAL A 29 -19.91 11.00 -13.37
CA VAL A 29 -19.21 9.80 -12.85
C VAL A 29 -19.39 8.63 -13.81
N TYR A 30 -20.62 8.33 -14.22
CA TYR A 30 -20.88 7.20 -15.12
C TYR A 30 -20.44 7.47 -16.57
N ALA A 31 -20.48 8.71 -17.03
CA ALA A 31 -19.87 9.07 -18.32
C ALA A 31 -18.36 8.76 -18.29
N LEU A 32 -17.65 9.12 -17.21
CA LEU A 32 -16.24 8.77 -17.05
C LEU A 32 -16.06 7.24 -16.97
N VAL A 33 -16.94 6.51 -16.27
CA VAL A 33 -16.88 5.04 -16.21
C VAL A 33 -17.00 4.40 -17.60
N PHE A 34 -17.91 4.87 -18.47
CA PHE A 34 -18.17 4.21 -19.75
C PHE A 34 -17.33 4.74 -20.90
N PHE A 35 -16.85 5.99 -20.84
CA PHE A 35 -16.13 6.64 -21.94
C PHE A 35 -14.63 6.74 -21.72
N THR A 36 -14.09 6.43 -20.52
CA THR A 36 -12.65 6.49 -20.26
C THR A 36 -12.07 5.12 -19.87
N GLY A 37 -10.78 4.92 -20.13
CA GLY A 37 -10.03 3.74 -19.71
C GLY A 37 -10.53 2.42 -20.31
N SER A 38 -10.50 1.34 -19.53
CA SER A 38 -10.84 -0.03 -19.95
C SER A 38 -12.32 -0.25 -20.30
N LYS A 39 -13.19 0.75 -20.11
CA LYS A 39 -14.65 0.68 -20.30
C LYS A 39 -15.38 -0.42 -19.50
N SER A 40 -14.68 -1.17 -18.64
CA SER A 40 -15.29 -2.17 -17.78
C SER A 40 -16.04 -1.49 -16.63
N PRO A 41 -17.33 -1.75 -16.39
CA PRO A 41 -18.09 -1.14 -15.31
C PRO A 41 -17.85 -1.80 -13.95
N THR A 42 -16.90 -2.74 -13.83
CA THR A 42 -16.62 -3.46 -12.59
C THR A 42 -15.51 -2.77 -11.80
N PRO A 43 -15.62 -2.65 -10.47
CA PRO A 43 -14.51 -2.21 -9.64
C PRO A 43 -13.40 -3.26 -9.66
N LYS A 44 -12.16 -2.81 -9.46
CA LYS A 44 -11.01 -3.72 -9.32
C LYS A 44 -11.14 -4.44 -7.97
N LEU A 45 -11.04 -5.77 -7.99
CA LEU A 45 -11.12 -6.59 -6.78
C LEU A 45 -9.72 -6.88 -6.24
N GLY A 46 -9.57 -6.94 -4.93
CA GLY A 46 -8.36 -7.42 -4.26
C GLY A 46 -8.19 -8.93 -4.37
N ILE A 47 -6.99 -9.42 -4.05
CA ILE A 47 -6.69 -10.86 -4.10
C ILE A 47 -7.55 -11.66 -3.13
N ASP A 48 -7.97 -11.07 -2.02
CA ASP A 48 -8.87 -11.69 -1.04
C ASP A 48 -10.22 -12.11 -1.64
N LEU A 49 -10.62 -11.47 -2.77
CA LEU A 49 -11.90 -11.69 -3.45
C LEU A 49 -11.78 -12.43 -4.79
N GLN A 50 -10.62 -12.38 -5.44
CA GLN A 50 -10.43 -13.05 -6.73
C GLN A 50 -9.38 -14.15 -6.69
N GLY A 51 -8.62 -14.24 -5.60
CA GLY A 51 -7.45 -15.11 -5.47
C GLY A 51 -6.21 -14.51 -6.12
N GLY A 52 -5.05 -14.99 -5.71
CA GLY A 52 -3.77 -14.55 -6.23
C GLY A 52 -2.63 -14.70 -5.23
N THR A 53 -1.48 -14.17 -5.62
CA THR A 53 -0.27 -14.15 -4.80
C THR A 53 0.05 -12.72 -4.40
N ARG A 54 0.30 -12.50 -3.11
CA ARG A 54 0.81 -11.25 -2.55
C ARG A 54 2.24 -11.47 -2.09
N VAL A 55 3.16 -10.63 -2.55
CA VAL A 55 4.54 -10.63 -2.09
C VAL A 55 4.82 -9.32 -1.36
N THR A 56 5.14 -9.40 -0.09
CA THR A 56 5.52 -8.24 0.74
C THR A 56 7.03 -8.15 0.82
N LEU A 57 7.56 -7.01 0.40
CA LEU A 57 8.99 -6.69 0.36
C LEU A 57 9.30 -5.67 1.45
N VAL A 58 10.11 -6.06 2.41
CA VAL A 58 10.61 -5.21 3.50
C VAL A 58 12.03 -4.78 3.16
N PRO A 59 12.35 -3.47 3.14
CA PRO A 59 13.71 -3.02 2.90
C PRO A 59 14.62 -3.46 4.03
N GLN A 60 15.86 -3.84 3.70
CA GLN A 60 16.88 -4.28 4.64
C GLN A 60 17.89 -3.16 4.91
N GLY A 61 18.29 -2.98 6.17
CA GLY A 61 19.27 -1.95 6.57
C GLY A 61 18.62 -0.61 6.94
N ALA A 62 19.21 0.50 6.49
CA ALA A 62 18.74 1.85 6.84
C ALA A 62 17.32 2.15 6.31
N GLU A 63 16.59 3.04 7.00
CA GLU A 63 15.27 3.48 6.53
C GLU A 63 15.34 4.03 5.09
N PRO A 64 14.48 3.52 4.18
CA PRO A 64 14.48 3.93 2.80
C PRO A 64 13.97 5.35 2.61
N THR A 65 14.55 6.08 1.67
CA THR A 65 13.98 7.35 1.24
C THR A 65 12.75 7.12 0.35
N SER A 66 11.85 8.10 0.29
CA SER A 66 10.67 8.03 -0.59
C SER A 66 11.06 7.92 -2.08
N GLU A 67 12.20 8.50 -2.47
CA GLU A 67 12.73 8.38 -3.84
C GLU A 67 13.19 6.97 -4.16
N GLN A 68 13.91 6.32 -3.24
CA GLN A 68 14.35 4.93 -3.39
C GLN A 68 13.17 3.97 -3.50
N LEU A 69 12.13 4.16 -2.67
CA LEU A 69 10.91 3.35 -2.76
C LEU A 69 10.15 3.58 -4.08
N ALA A 70 10.09 4.82 -4.56
CA ALA A 70 9.46 5.13 -5.84
C ALA A 70 10.22 4.51 -7.02
N GLN A 71 11.56 4.55 -6.99
CA GLN A 71 12.40 3.91 -8.00
C GLN A 71 12.26 2.39 -7.96
N ALA A 72 12.31 1.78 -6.77
CA ALA A 72 12.12 0.34 -6.61
C ALA A 72 10.75 -0.11 -7.12
N ARG A 73 9.69 0.63 -6.79
CA ARG A 73 8.35 0.39 -7.31
C ARG A 73 8.32 0.42 -8.84
N THR A 74 8.94 1.42 -9.48
CA THR A 74 8.97 1.53 -10.94
C THR A 74 9.68 0.34 -11.58
N ILE A 75 10.82 -0.10 -11.03
CA ILE A 75 11.54 -1.28 -11.51
C ILE A 75 10.69 -2.55 -11.35
N LEU A 76 10.04 -2.73 -10.21
CA LEU A 76 9.18 -3.87 -9.96
C LEU A 76 7.96 -3.89 -10.90
N GLU A 77 7.33 -2.74 -11.16
CA GLU A 77 6.25 -2.60 -12.15
C GLU A 77 6.73 -2.98 -13.56
N GLN A 78 7.92 -2.58 -13.94
CA GLN A 78 8.52 -2.95 -15.24
C GLN A 78 8.83 -4.44 -15.32
N ARG A 79 9.37 -5.05 -14.27
CA ARG A 79 9.64 -6.49 -14.19
C ARG A 79 8.37 -7.31 -14.31
N VAL A 80 7.33 -6.96 -13.54
CA VAL A 80 6.02 -7.61 -13.55
C VAL A 80 5.40 -7.56 -14.95
N ASN A 81 5.36 -6.36 -15.54
CA ASN A 81 4.81 -6.16 -16.89
C ASN A 81 5.63 -6.90 -17.96
N GLY A 82 6.96 -6.92 -17.81
CA GLY A 82 7.86 -7.58 -18.74
C GLY A 82 7.82 -9.12 -18.69
N GLN A 83 7.43 -9.68 -17.56
CA GLN A 83 7.18 -11.13 -17.42
C GLN A 83 5.80 -11.56 -17.93
N GLY A 84 4.99 -10.60 -18.41
CA GLY A 84 3.67 -10.89 -18.96
C GLY A 84 2.61 -11.21 -17.90
N VAL A 85 2.87 -10.86 -16.64
CA VAL A 85 1.92 -11.06 -15.53
C VAL A 85 0.80 -10.03 -15.63
N SER A 86 -0.28 -10.41 -16.29
CA SER A 86 -1.42 -9.52 -16.52
C SER A 86 -2.16 -9.19 -15.23
N GLY A 87 -2.38 -7.90 -14.97
CA GLY A 87 -3.17 -7.44 -13.82
C GLY A 87 -2.42 -7.36 -12.51
N ALA A 88 -1.12 -7.61 -12.49
CA ALA A 88 -0.31 -7.42 -11.29
C ALA A 88 -0.18 -5.94 -10.93
N GLU A 89 -0.03 -5.67 -9.65
CA GLU A 89 0.05 -4.33 -9.07
C GLU A 89 1.17 -4.23 -8.06
N VAL A 90 1.92 -3.14 -8.09
CA VAL A 90 2.96 -2.84 -7.10
C VAL A 90 2.55 -1.59 -6.33
N VAL A 91 2.39 -1.71 -5.02
CA VAL A 91 1.94 -0.62 -4.14
C VAL A 91 2.95 -0.39 -3.03
N THR A 92 3.21 0.88 -2.73
CA THR A 92 3.99 1.25 -1.54
C THR A 92 3.06 1.29 -0.32
N ASN A 93 3.39 0.55 0.72
CA ASN A 93 2.67 0.51 1.98
C ASN A 93 3.59 0.91 3.15
N GLY A 94 3.57 2.18 3.55
CA GLY A 94 4.57 2.72 4.48
C GLY A 94 5.97 2.63 3.87
N ASN A 95 6.88 1.93 4.54
CA ASN A 95 8.26 1.68 4.09
C ASN A 95 8.41 0.37 3.30
N THR A 96 7.32 -0.39 3.09
CA THR A 96 7.36 -1.67 2.38
C THR A 96 6.76 -1.56 0.98
N LEU A 97 7.11 -2.48 0.10
CA LEU A 97 6.50 -2.65 -1.21
C LEU A 97 5.69 -3.93 -1.23
N VAL A 98 4.48 -3.86 -1.76
CA VAL A 98 3.57 -5.01 -1.89
C VAL A 98 3.31 -5.25 -3.37
N ILE A 99 3.69 -6.43 -3.84
CA ILE A 99 3.39 -6.92 -5.19
C ILE A 99 2.17 -7.82 -5.09
N THR A 100 1.14 -7.52 -5.84
CA THR A 100 -0.07 -8.35 -5.92
C THR A 100 -0.21 -8.90 -7.32
N VAL A 101 -0.21 -10.23 -7.44
CA VAL A 101 -0.31 -10.96 -8.71
C VAL A 101 -1.61 -11.76 -8.69
N PRO A 102 -2.59 -11.45 -9.55
CA PRO A 102 -3.79 -12.28 -9.69
C PRO A 102 -3.43 -13.64 -10.29
N GLY A 103 -4.01 -14.74 -9.75
CA GLY A 103 -3.78 -16.10 -10.26
C GLY A 103 -2.84 -16.93 -9.39
N GLU A 104 -2.43 -18.11 -9.90
CA GLU A 104 -1.69 -19.11 -9.10
C GLU A 104 -0.16 -19.08 -9.30
N ASP A 105 0.40 -18.13 -10.06
CA ASP A 105 1.82 -18.08 -10.44
C ASP A 105 2.71 -17.50 -9.33
N THR A 106 2.87 -18.27 -8.26
CA THR A 106 3.66 -17.90 -7.07
C THR A 106 5.15 -17.72 -7.37
N ALA A 107 5.72 -18.62 -8.19
CA ALA A 107 7.16 -18.59 -8.49
C ALA A 107 7.57 -17.32 -9.27
N GLN A 108 6.72 -16.85 -10.19
CA GLN A 108 6.96 -15.63 -10.93
C GLN A 108 6.87 -14.39 -10.03
N ALA A 109 5.91 -14.36 -9.11
CA ALA A 109 5.76 -13.26 -8.16
C ALA A 109 6.99 -13.11 -7.24
N GLN A 110 7.53 -14.20 -6.72
CA GLN A 110 8.77 -14.19 -5.90
C GLN A 110 10.00 -13.74 -6.70
N ALA A 111 10.14 -14.23 -7.94
CA ALA A 111 11.27 -13.88 -8.80
C ALA A 111 11.34 -12.37 -9.08
N VAL A 112 10.20 -11.70 -9.16
CA VAL A 112 10.14 -10.23 -9.34
C VAL A 112 10.73 -9.48 -8.15
N GLY A 113 10.52 -9.97 -6.94
CA GLY A 113 10.96 -9.33 -5.68
C GLY A 113 12.46 -9.44 -5.40
N GLN A 114 13.21 -10.24 -6.15
CA GLN A 114 14.67 -10.37 -5.97
C GLN A 114 15.39 -9.06 -6.26
N THR A 115 16.41 -8.73 -5.45
CA THR A 115 17.19 -7.50 -5.61
C THR A 115 17.91 -7.47 -6.95
N SER A 116 18.42 -8.62 -7.39
CA SER A 116 19.14 -8.82 -8.68
C SER A 116 20.33 -7.89 -8.86
N LYS A 117 21.05 -7.63 -7.75
CA LYS A 117 22.29 -6.84 -7.75
C LYS A 117 23.42 -7.67 -8.31
N LEU A 118 23.79 -7.36 -9.55
CA LEU A 118 24.88 -8.06 -10.25
C LEU A 118 26.18 -7.28 -10.13
N LEU A 119 27.24 -7.95 -9.65
CA LEU A 119 28.59 -7.39 -9.58
C LEU A 119 29.57 -8.33 -10.28
N PHE A 120 30.64 -7.75 -10.80
CA PHE A 120 31.74 -8.45 -11.46
C PHE A 120 32.99 -8.25 -10.62
N ARG A 121 33.45 -9.30 -9.92
CA ARG A 121 34.55 -9.23 -8.96
C ARG A 121 35.67 -10.18 -9.36
N PRO A 122 36.94 -9.72 -9.51
CA PRO A 122 38.03 -10.64 -9.67
C PRO A 122 38.14 -11.59 -8.47
N VAL A 123 38.48 -12.85 -8.71
CA VAL A 123 38.79 -13.79 -7.64
C VAL A 123 40.23 -13.57 -7.18
N MET A 124 40.47 -13.48 -5.88
CA MET A 124 41.81 -13.33 -5.31
C MET A 124 42.67 -14.55 -5.65
N ALA A 125 43.75 -14.34 -6.44
CA ALA A 125 44.55 -15.44 -6.98
C ALA A 125 45.39 -16.18 -5.91
N GLN A 126 45.90 -15.46 -4.92
CA GLN A 126 46.76 -16.03 -3.85
C GLN A 126 46.57 -15.25 -2.54
N PRO A 127 45.48 -15.47 -1.82
CA PRO A 127 45.31 -14.84 -0.51
C PRO A 127 46.35 -15.39 0.47
N MET A 128 47.13 -14.51 1.12
CA MET A 128 48.13 -14.88 2.13
C MET A 128 47.65 -14.46 3.54
N PRO A 129 46.83 -15.25 4.23
CA PRO A 129 46.42 -14.95 5.60
C PRO A 129 47.60 -15.16 6.56
N ASP A 130 47.62 -14.43 7.67
CA ASP A 130 48.54 -14.68 8.78
C ASP A 130 48.18 -16.00 9.46
N THR A 131 48.96 -17.05 9.15
CA THR A 131 48.74 -18.42 9.64
C THR A 131 48.83 -18.55 11.17
N THR A 132 49.50 -17.59 11.83
CA THR A 132 49.63 -17.60 13.30
C THR A 132 48.39 -17.00 14.00
N LYS A 133 47.63 -16.16 13.29
CA LYS A 133 46.44 -15.45 13.85
C LYS A 133 45.10 -16.02 13.39
N ILE A 134 45.08 -16.65 12.21
CA ILE A 134 43.82 -17.06 11.57
C ILE A 134 42.98 -17.99 12.44
N SER A 135 43.61 -18.93 13.20
CA SER A 135 42.88 -19.84 14.10
C SER A 135 42.08 -19.08 15.15
N LYS A 136 42.74 -18.12 15.80
CA LYS A 136 42.07 -17.28 16.81
C LYS A 136 40.99 -16.38 16.21
N VAL A 137 41.27 -15.73 15.08
CA VAL A 137 40.28 -14.88 14.39
C VAL A 137 39.05 -15.69 13.98
N ALA A 138 39.26 -16.92 13.46
CA ALA A 138 38.16 -17.81 13.10
C ALA A 138 37.39 -18.28 14.34
N GLY A 139 38.08 -18.58 15.47
CA GLY A 139 37.42 -18.93 16.73
C GLY A 139 36.52 -17.80 17.28
N ASP A 140 37.07 -16.59 17.33
CA ASP A 140 36.32 -15.41 17.77
C ASP A 140 35.12 -15.13 16.84
N MET A 141 35.30 -15.30 15.54
CA MET A 141 34.23 -15.15 14.52
C MET A 141 33.18 -16.26 14.67
N ALA A 142 33.57 -17.51 14.82
CA ALA A 142 32.68 -18.65 15.02
C ALA A 142 31.78 -18.45 16.25
N ASN A 143 32.35 -17.96 17.35
CA ASN A 143 31.57 -17.62 18.55
C ASN A 143 30.51 -16.57 18.26
N ARG A 144 30.84 -15.50 17.50
CA ARG A 144 29.84 -14.49 17.09
C ARG A 144 28.75 -15.08 16.20
N TRP A 145 29.13 -15.90 15.19
CA TRP A 145 28.18 -16.48 14.25
C TRP A 145 27.23 -17.49 14.94
N VAL A 146 27.75 -18.29 15.89
CA VAL A 146 26.93 -19.20 16.69
C VAL A 146 25.99 -18.42 17.61
N LYS A 147 26.47 -17.36 18.26
CA LYS A 147 25.65 -16.51 19.11
C LYS A 147 24.44 -15.95 18.36
N TYR A 148 24.60 -15.54 17.11
CA TYR A 148 23.53 -14.99 16.29
C TYR A 148 22.78 -16.04 15.45
N GLY A 149 23.10 -17.32 15.57
CA GLY A 149 22.40 -18.40 14.90
C GLY A 149 22.75 -18.57 13.42
N VAL A 150 23.85 -17.98 12.95
CA VAL A 150 24.34 -18.15 11.56
C VAL A 150 24.91 -19.54 11.36
N LEU A 151 25.55 -20.10 12.38
CA LEU A 151 26.07 -21.46 12.43
C LEU A 151 25.63 -22.18 13.71
N THR A 152 25.53 -23.49 13.66
CA THR A 152 25.45 -24.29 14.87
C THR A 152 26.84 -24.47 15.50
N ALA A 153 26.89 -24.73 16.81
CA ALA A 153 28.17 -24.95 17.51
C ALA A 153 28.94 -26.17 16.96
N ASP A 154 28.23 -27.21 16.55
CA ASP A 154 28.83 -28.42 15.98
C ASP A 154 29.46 -28.17 14.61
N GLU A 155 28.75 -27.45 13.74
CA GLU A 155 29.27 -27.04 12.42
C GLU A 155 30.50 -26.13 12.55
N ALA A 156 30.43 -25.13 13.42
CA ALA A 156 31.54 -24.22 13.68
C ALA A 156 32.77 -24.97 14.21
N ASN A 157 32.58 -25.86 15.20
CA ASN A 157 33.69 -26.68 15.73
C ASN A 157 34.30 -27.63 14.68
N ALA A 158 33.48 -28.21 13.80
CA ALA A 158 33.97 -29.04 12.69
C ALA A 158 34.87 -28.23 11.74
N ARG A 159 34.45 -26.99 11.37
CA ARG A 159 35.22 -26.09 10.52
C ARG A 159 36.52 -25.63 11.18
N LEU A 160 36.49 -25.27 12.45
CA LEU A 160 37.68 -24.90 13.22
C LEU A 160 38.67 -26.05 13.34
N THR A 161 38.20 -27.29 13.51
CA THR A 161 39.03 -28.49 13.52
C THR A 161 39.67 -28.72 12.15
N GLN A 162 38.91 -28.56 11.07
CA GLN A 162 39.43 -28.67 9.70
C GLN A 162 40.53 -27.63 9.43
N LEU A 163 40.31 -26.37 9.85
CA LEU A 163 41.28 -25.28 9.72
C LEU A 163 42.58 -25.64 10.46
N SER A 164 42.50 -26.08 11.73
CA SER A 164 43.67 -26.51 12.52
C SER A 164 44.44 -27.62 11.84
N GLN A 165 43.76 -28.64 11.29
CA GLN A 165 44.39 -29.73 10.54
C GLN A 165 45.11 -29.21 9.29
N THR A 166 44.48 -28.29 8.53
CA THR A 166 45.09 -27.71 7.33
C THR A 166 46.33 -26.90 7.68
N LEU A 167 46.29 -26.09 8.74
CA LEU A 167 47.43 -25.31 9.22
C LEU A 167 48.58 -26.22 9.70
N THR A 168 48.27 -27.30 10.39
CA THR A 168 49.24 -28.28 10.86
C THR A 168 49.92 -28.99 9.68
N GLN A 169 49.18 -29.36 8.64
CA GLN A 169 49.74 -29.93 7.41
C GLN A 169 50.62 -28.93 6.66
N ALA A 170 50.31 -27.63 6.74
CA ALA A 170 51.15 -26.56 6.19
C ALA A 170 52.37 -26.19 7.07
N GLY A 171 52.62 -26.91 8.16
CA GLY A 171 53.78 -26.72 9.04
C GLY A 171 53.55 -25.70 10.17
N THR A 172 52.37 -25.17 10.34
CA THR A 172 52.04 -24.26 11.44
C THR A 172 51.34 -25.04 12.56
N GLN A 173 51.92 -25.09 13.77
CA GLN A 173 51.24 -25.67 14.93
C GLN A 173 50.08 -24.76 15.34
N ALA A 174 48.84 -25.22 15.10
CA ALA A 174 47.65 -24.51 15.49
C ALA A 174 46.71 -25.47 16.24
N GLU A 175 46.35 -25.13 17.48
CA GLU A 175 45.31 -25.84 18.18
C GLU A 175 43.93 -25.41 17.61
N ALA A 176 42.97 -26.35 17.58
CA ALA A 176 41.62 -26.06 17.18
C ALA A 176 40.93 -25.24 18.26
N GLU A 177 40.55 -24.03 17.92
CA GLU A 177 39.67 -23.22 18.79
C GLU A 177 38.31 -23.88 18.91
N LYS A 178 37.65 -23.67 20.07
CA LYS A 178 36.33 -24.25 20.36
C LYS A 178 35.32 -23.15 20.63
N VAL A 179 34.13 -23.35 20.10
CA VAL A 179 33.00 -22.45 20.36
C VAL A 179 32.51 -22.62 21.79
N THR A 180 32.39 -21.53 22.53
CA THR A 180 31.91 -21.46 23.92
C THR A 180 30.57 -20.71 24.03
N GLU A 181 30.22 -19.91 23.04
CA GLU A 181 28.98 -19.14 22.99
C GLU A 181 27.77 -20.02 22.66
N LYS A 182 26.62 -19.62 23.19
CA LYS A 182 25.33 -20.23 22.89
C LYS A 182 24.48 -19.32 22.04
N PRO A 183 23.59 -19.87 21.21
CA PRO A 183 22.65 -19.06 20.44
C PRO A 183 21.78 -18.18 21.35
N LEU A 184 21.53 -16.95 20.90
CA LEU A 184 20.57 -16.06 21.54
C LEU A 184 19.17 -16.70 21.45
N PRO A 185 18.27 -16.44 22.42
CA PRO A 185 16.90 -16.90 22.33
C PRO A 185 16.20 -16.37 21.07
N GLU A 186 15.24 -17.11 20.56
CA GLU A 186 14.46 -16.68 19.41
C GLU A 186 13.74 -15.35 19.70
N PRO A 187 13.63 -14.46 18.69
CA PRO A 187 12.91 -13.20 18.83
C PRO A 187 11.45 -13.45 19.23
N SER A 188 10.93 -12.63 20.14
CA SER A 188 9.57 -12.80 20.66
C SER A 188 8.51 -12.08 19.79
N ASN A 189 8.92 -11.23 18.87
CA ASN A 189 8.05 -10.46 17.99
C ASN A 189 8.82 -10.00 16.74
N SER A 190 8.08 -9.53 15.72
CA SER A 190 8.62 -9.09 14.43
C SER A 190 9.59 -7.91 14.53
N ILE A 191 9.47 -7.04 15.55
CA ILE A 191 10.38 -5.89 15.75
C ILE A 191 11.75 -6.40 16.22
N GLU A 192 11.76 -7.33 17.20
CA GLU A 192 13.00 -7.96 17.66
C GLU A 192 13.66 -8.79 16.57
N GLU A 193 12.85 -9.45 15.75
CA GLU A 193 13.32 -10.21 14.60
C GLU A 193 13.97 -9.31 13.55
N ALA A 194 13.34 -8.21 13.16
CA ALA A 194 13.93 -7.22 12.25
C ALA A 194 15.25 -6.67 12.80
N LYS A 195 15.28 -6.27 14.09
CA LYS A 195 16.50 -5.80 14.73
C LYS A 195 17.60 -6.88 14.73
N ARG A 196 17.23 -8.12 15.00
CA ARG A 196 18.17 -9.26 14.95
C ARG A 196 18.77 -9.43 13.55
N ARG A 197 17.95 -9.34 12.49
CA ARG A 197 18.41 -9.41 11.10
C ARG A 197 19.44 -8.31 10.78
N ASP A 198 19.15 -7.07 11.17
CA ASP A 198 20.06 -5.94 10.96
C ASP A 198 21.39 -6.15 11.69
N GLU A 199 21.35 -6.65 12.92
CA GLU A 199 22.55 -6.98 13.69
C GLU A 199 23.37 -8.11 13.03
N VAL A 200 22.70 -9.15 12.52
CA VAL A 200 23.35 -10.26 11.78
C VAL A 200 23.98 -9.74 10.49
N THR A 201 23.24 -8.95 9.70
CA THR A 201 23.74 -8.39 8.44
C THR A 201 24.96 -7.50 8.70
N ALA A 202 24.90 -6.60 9.68
CA ALA A 202 26.01 -5.73 10.04
C ALA A 202 27.24 -6.53 10.51
N MET A 203 27.05 -7.59 11.29
CA MET A 203 28.11 -8.49 11.73
C MET A 203 28.73 -9.23 10.54
N LEU A 204 27.92 -9.82 9.66
CA LEU A 204 28.38 -10.54 8.48
C LEU A 204 29.11 -9.63 7.50
N LEU A 205 28.62 -8.42 7.27
CA LEU A 205 29.32 -7.42 6.44
C LEU A 205 30.72 -7.12 7.01
N LYS A 206 30.82 -6.90 8.33
CA LYS A 206 32.11 -6.65 8.97
C LYS A 206 33.08 -7.82 8.84
N ASP A 207 32.61 -9.06 8.97
CA ASP A 207 33.45 -10.26 8.95
C ASP A 207 33.78 -10.68 7.50
N ARG A 208 32.78 -10.66 6.59
CA ARG A 208 32.92 -11.13 5.20
C ARG A 208 33.39 -10.08 4.21
N GLN A 209 33.39 -8.80 4.59
CA GLN A 209 33.88 -7.67 3.78
C GLN A 209 35.07 -6.96 4.48
N SER A 210 35.88 -7.71 5.20
CA SER A 210 37.09 -7.17 5.84
C SER A 210 38.17 -6.93 4.81
N GLU A 211 38.85 -5.80 4.90
CA GLU A 211 40.08 -5.51 4.11
C GLU A 211 41.30 -6.33 4.60
N ASP A 212 41.23 -6.85 5.84
CA ASP A 212 42.23 -7.77 6.37
C ASP A 212 42.05 -9.17 5.79
N VAL A 213 42.98 -9.62 4.98
CA VAL A 213 42.98 -10.93 4.31
C VAL A 213 42.85 -12.08 5.31
N THR A 214 43.37 -11.95 6.54
CA THR A 214 43.27 -12.99 7.57
C THR A 214 41.83 -13.14 8.06
N THR A 215 41.16 -12.03 8.31
CA THR A 215 39.76 -12.01 8.69
C THR A 215 38.85 -12.51 7.57
N LEU A 216 39.14 -12.07 6.32
CA LEU A 216 38.39 -12.51 5.14
C LEU A 216 38.53 -14.02 4.90
N SER A 217 39.75 -14.58 5.07
CA SER A 217 40.03 -16.02 4.94
C SER A 217 39.37 -16.82 6.08
N ALA A 218 39.32 -16.28 7.30
CA ALA A 218 38.59 -16.87 8.42
C ALA A 218 37.09 -16.95 8.13
N ALA A 219 36.53 -15.89 7.57
CA ALA A 219 35.13 -15.89 7.16
C ALA A 219 34.83 -16.95 6.08
N ALA A 220 35.67 -17.04 5.05
CA ALA A 220 35.56 -18.06 4.01
C ALA A 220 35.61 -19.49 4.59
N THR A 221 36.46 -19.72 5.58
CA THR A 221 36.57 -21.02 6.27
C THR A 221 35.29 -21.39 6.97
N LEU A 222 34.60 -20.43 7.54
CA LEU A 222 33.34 -20.65 8.30
C LEU A 222 32.08 -20.68 7.42
N LEU A 223 32.15 -20.20 6.17
CA LEU A 223 30.99 -20.19 5.28
C LEU A 223 30.48 -21.60 4.98
N GLN A 224 29.17 -21.75 5.08
CA GLN A 224 28.45 -22.96 4.64
C GLN A 224 28.01 -22.77 3.18
N CYS A 225 28.76 -23.32 2.24
CA CYS A 225 28.46 -23.26 0.83
C CYS A 225 27.63 -24.47 0.40
N THR A 226 26.34 -24.44 0.68
CA THR A 226 25.39 -25.46 0.22
C THR A 226 24.80 -25.02 -1.12
N PRO A 227 24.86 -25.85 -2.18
CA PRO A 227 24.24 -25.50 -3.46
C PRO A 227 22.76 -25.13 -3.31
N GLY A 228 22.35 -24.00 -3.88
CA GLY A 228 20.99 -23.48 -3.79
C GLY A 228 20.63 -22.79 -2.47
N ALA A 229 21.56 -22.72 -1.50
CA ALA A 229 21.36 -21.91 -0.31
C ALA A 229 21.43 -20.42 -0.64
N ILE A 230 20.58 -19.65 0.03
CA ILE A 230 20.52 -18.21 -0.13
C ILE A 230 21.54 -17.55 0.76
N ASP A 231 22.27 -16.57 0.22
CA ASP A 231 23.26 -15.82 0.98
C ASP A 231 22.55 -14.90 2.00
N PRO A 232 22.86 -14.99 3.31
CA PRO A 232 22.26 -14.13 4.33
C PRO A 232 22.48 -12.63 4.10
N LEU A 233 23.49 -12.22 3.31
CA LEU A 233 23.69 -10.83 2.95
C LEU A 233 22.66 -10.31 1.94
N ALA A 234 22.09 -11.19 1.11
CA ALA A 234 21.01 -10.89 0.16
C ALA A 234 21.21 -9.58 -0.65
N GLY A 235 22.43 -9.34 -1.13
CA GLY A 235 22.78 -8.15 -1.93
C GLY A 235 23.09 -6.89 -1.13
N SER A 236 23.23 -6.98 0.19
CA SER A 236 23.64 -5.86 1.06
C SER A 236 25.14 -5.55 0.99
N ASP A 237 25.94 -6.36 0.26
CA ASP A 237 27.38 -6.16 0.16
C ASP A 237 27.76 -4.84 -0.51
N ASP A 238 28.83 -4.22 0.00
CA ASP A 238 29.44 -3.02 -0.55
C ASP A 238 30.35 -3.38 -1.73
N PRO A 239 30.10 -2.88 -2.94
CA PRO A 239 30.95 -3.19 -4.10
C PRO A 239 32.39 -2.65 -3.98
N SER A 240 32.62 -1.67 -3.10
CA SER A 240 33.94 -1.07 -2.87
C SER A 240 34.86 -1.88 -1.94
N LYS A 241 34.34 -2.98 -1.37
CA LYS A 241 35.10 -3.83 -0.43
C LYS A 241 35.24 -5.25 -0.96
N PRO A 242 36.30 -5.97 -0.57
CA PRO A 242 36.40 -7.40 -0.86
C PRO A 242 35.23 -8.17 -0.24
N LEU A 243 35.03 -9.41 -0.70
CA LEU A 243 33.92 -10.25 -0.22
C LEU A 243 34.36 -11.73 -0.13
N ALA A 244 34.09 -12.36 1.03
CA ALA A 244 34.09 -13.81 1.12
C ALA A 244 32.67 -14.32 0.79
N SER A 245 32.52 -15.11 -0.27
CA SER A 245 31.25 -15.61 -0.76
C SER A 245 31.32 -17.07 -1.20
N CYS A 246 30.16 -17.70 -1.32
CA CYS A 246 30.02 -19.06 -1.81
C CYS A 246 29.78 -19.09 -3.32
N ASP A 247 30.49 -19.98 -4.00
CA ASP A 247 30.13 -20.36 -5.37
C ASP A 247 28.98 -21.36 -5.33
N SER A 248 27.83 -20.96 -5.82
CA SER A 248 26.61 -21.77 -5.83
C SER A 248 26.69 -23.00 -6.75
N ALA A 249 27.60 -22.96 -7.75
CA ALA A 249 27.79 -24.08 -8.68
C ALA A 249 28.71 -25.17 -8.10
N THR A 250 29.81 -24.78 -7.42
CA THR A 250 30.80 -25.72 -6.91
C THR A 250 30.66 -26.03 -5.42
N GLY A 251 29.89 -25.20 -4.68
CA GLY A 251 29.80 -25.30 -3.24
C GLY A 251 31.10 -24.95 -2.52
N GLN A 252 31.98 -24.18 -3.13
CA GLN A 252 33.26 -23.77 -2.55
C GLN A 252 33.23 -22.29 -2.15
N PRO A 253 33.87 -21.91 -1.04
CA PRO A 253 34.05 -20.50 -0.69
C PRO A 253 35.09 -19.86 -1.58
N LEU A 254 34.83 -18.65 -2.07
CA LEU A 254 35.74 -17.82 -2.84
C LEU A 254 36.02 -16.51 -2.11
N LEU A 255 37.24 -16.03 -2.24
CA LEU A 255 37.63 -14.68 -1.83
C LEU A 255 37.67 -13.78 -3.06
N LEU A 256 36.89 -12.73 -3.01
CA LEU A 256 36.66 -11.83 -4.13
C LEU A 256 37.29 -10.46 -3.83
N GLU A 257 37.92 -9.87 -4.82
CA GLU A 257 38.37 -8.49 -4.78
C GLU A 257 37.16 -7.54 -4.86
N GLU A 258 37.37 -6.27 -4.66
CA GLU A 258 36.36 -5.24 -4.91
C GLU A 258 35.87 -5.23 -6.37
N ALA A 259 34.67 -4.76 -6.63
CA ALA A 259 34.22 -4.56 -7.99
C ALA A 259 35.04 -3.44 -8.65
N PRO A 260 35.52 -3.60 -9.89
CA PRO A 260 36.38 -2.62 -10.54
C PRO A 260 35.67 -1.27 -10.71
N LEU A 261 36.43 -0.19 -10.55
CA LEU A 261 35.98 1.14 -10.96
C LEU A 261 35.84 1.19 -12.48
N LEU A 262 34.90 2.00 -12.96
CA LEU A 262 34.82 2.24 -14.40
C LEU A 262 36.10 2.91 -14.88
N ASN A 263 36.60 2.52 -16.06
CA ASN A 263 37.83 3.02 -16.63
C ASN A 263 37.82 4.56 -16.68
N GLY A 264 38.94 5.17 -16.22
CA GLY A 264 39.09 6.63 -16.13
C GLY A 264 38.52 7.27 -14.85
N ILE A 265 37.94 6.49 -13.94
CA ILE A 265 37.55 6.94 -12.60
C ILE A 265 38.62 6.55 -11.60
N SER A 266 39.11 7.52 -10.83
CA SER A 266 40.12 7.32 -9.77
C SER A 266 39.59 7.52 -8.36
N ASP A 267 38.30 7.81 -8.20
CA ASP A 267 37.68 8.04 -6.91
C ASP A 267 37.24 6.71 -6.28
N GLU A 268 37.64 6.46 -5.03
CA GLU A 268 37.25 5.25 -4.27
C GLU A 268 35.72 5.09 -4.15
N ASN A 269 34.96 6.20 -4.13
CA ASN A 269 33.49 6.22 -4.15
C ASN A 269 32.93 6.32 -5.58
N GLY A 270 33.76 6.19 -6.61
CA GLY A 270 33.34 6.30 -8.00
C GLY A 270 32.47 5.15 -8.47
N THR A 271 31.85 5.33 -9.64
CA THR A 271 31.00 4.31 -10.26
C THR A 271 31.77 3.05 -10.58
N ARG A 272 31.28 1.91 -10.15
CA ARG A 272 31.88 0.59 -10.34
C ARG A 272 31.18 -0.23 -11.41
N LEU A 273 31.83 -1.24 -11.93
CA LEU A 273 31.27 -2.17 -12.90
C LEU A 273 30.22 -3.06 -12.25
N THR A 274 28.96 -2.72 -12.46
CA THR A 274 27.80 -3.40 -11.92
C THR A 274 26.82 -3.77 -13.03
N GLY A 275 25.72 -4.46 -12.68
CA GLY A 275 24.62 -4.71 -13.61
C GLY A 275 23.98 -3.44 -14.21
N ASN A 276 24.16 -2.27 -13.59
CA ASN A 276 23.67 -1.00 -14.15
C ASN A 276 24.41 -0.57 -15.42
N GLU A 277 25.60 -1.11 -15.64
CA GLU A 277 26.40 -0.88 -16.85
C GLU A 277 26.04 -1.82 -18.01
N ILE A 278 25.06 -2.70 -17.82
CA ILE A 278 24.52 -3.53 -18.89
C ILE A 278 23.69 -2.64 -19.83
N ASP A 279 23.90 -2.81 -21.13
CA ASP A 279 23.19 -2.10 -22.19
C ASP A 279 21.82 -2.74 -22.42
N THR A 280 20.79 -2.13 -21.85
CA THR A 280 19.41 -2.63 -21.93
C THR A 280 18.75 -2.37 -23.30
N ASP A 281 19.37 -1.55 -24.15
CA ASP A 281 18.93 -1.32 -25.53
C ASP A 281 19.34 -2.46 -26.46
N LYS A 282 20.31 -3.28 -26.05
CA LYS A 282 20.71 -4.50 -26.74
C LYS A 282 19.96 -5.73 -26.21
N PRO A 283 19.82 -6.79 -27.04
CA PRO A 283 19.17 -8.00 -26.60
C PRO A 283 19.86 -8.64 -25.40
N ILE A 284 19.11 -8.91 -24.34
CA ILE A 284 19.52 -9.70 -23.19
C ILE A 284 18.75 -11.01 -23.27
N ASN A 285 19.44 -12.12 -23.43
CA ASN A 285 18.82 -13.43 -23.64
C ASN A 285 19.33 -14.43 -22.60
N GLY A 286 18.41 -15.17 -21.99
CA GLY A 286 18.72 -16.29 -21.10
C GLY A 286 18.20 -17.60 -21.68
N GLY A 287 19.04 -18.62 -21.74
CA GLY A 287 18.63 -19.92 -22.24
C GLY A 287 19.76 -20.83 -22.68
N LEU A 288 19.43 -21.95 -23.30
CA LEU A 288 20.40 -22.92 -23.81
C LEU A 288 21.11 -22.35 -25.05
N ASN A 289 22.43 -22.28 -25.00
CA ASN A 289 23.23 -21.95 -26.17
C ASN A 289 23.34 -23.21 -27.08
N PRO A 290 22.82 -23.18 -28.31
CA PRO A 290 22.81 -24.35 -29.20
C PRO A 290 24.23 -24.78 -29.64
N GLN A 291 25.24 -23.89 -29.55
CA GLN A 291 26.58 -24.16 -29.97
C GLN A 291 27.43 -24.84 -28.89
N THR A 292 27.22 -24.42 -27.62
CA THR A 292 28.00 -24.93 -26.49
C THR A 292 27.25 -26.00 -25.69
N GLY A 293 25.91 -26.07 -25.82
CA GLY A 293 25.07 -26.94 -25.03
C GLY A 293 24.93 -26.51 -23.56
N GLN A 294 25.36 -25.30 -23.21
CA GLN A 294 25.35 -24.76 -21.85
C GLN A 294 24.21 -23.74 -21.69
N MET A 295 23.70 -23.63 -20.48
CA MET A 295 22.81 -22.54 -20.13
C MET A 295 23.61 -21.26 -19.95
N GLU A 296 23.19 -20.19 -20.61
CA GLU A 296 23.86 -18.89 -20.52
C GLU A 296 22.89 -17.72 -20.51
N ILE A 297 23.35 -16.61 -19.97
CA ILE A 297 22.71 -15.30 -20.08
C ILE A 297 23.65 -14.40 -20.88
N SER A 298 23.25 -14.04 -22.10
CA SER A 298 24.03 -13.19 -23.01
C SER A 298 23.56 -11.75 -22.92
N PHE A 299 24.50 -10.81 -22.81
CA PHE A 299 24.26 -9.37 -22.73
C PHE A 299 25.48 -8.60 -23.26
N ALA A 300 25.36 -7.28 -23.36
CA ALA A 300 26.49 -6.38 -23.65
C ALA A 300 26.55 -5.26 -22.61
N PHE A 301 27.72 -4.71 -22.42
CA PHE A 301 27.88 -3.51 -21.60
C PHE A 301 27.67 -2.23 -22.42
N LYS A 302 27.28 -1.15 -21.75
CA LYS A 302 27.17 0.20 -22.34
C LYS A 302 28.48 0.66 -22.90
N THR A 303 28.41 1.26 -24.08
CA THR A 303 29.55 1.94 -24.75
C THR A 303 29.39 3.45 -24.60
N GLY A 304 30.49 4.22 -24.60
CA GLY A 304 30.47 5.68 -24.49
C GLY A 304 31.85 6.30 -24.69
N ASP A 305 31.89 7.62 -24.85
CA ASP A 305 33.12 8.41 -25.05
C ASP A 305 33.88 8.71 -23.74
N GLY A 306 33.42 8.17 -22.61
CA GLY A 306 34.00 8.33 -21.28
C GLY A 306 34.04 7.01 -20.52
N PRO A 307 34.11 7.04 -19.18
CA PRO A 307 34.04 5.85 -18.37
C PRO A 307 32.81 5.01 -18.74
N SER A 308 33.04 3.78 -19.19
CA SER A 308 31.98 2.91 -19.67
C SER A 308 32.19 1.47 -19.24
N GLY A 309 31.06 0.75 -19.03
CA GLY A 309 31.10 -0.66 -18.66
C GLY A 309 31.82 -1.52 -19.71
N SER A 310 31.64 -1.24 -21.00
CA SER A 310 32.24 -2.00 -22.08
C SER A 310 33.78 -1.85 -22.14
N GLN A 311 34.30 -0.64 -21.93
CA GLN A 311 35.74 -0.42 -21.89
C GLN A 311 36.34 -1.07 -20.64
N THR A 312 35.71 -0.87 -19.47
CA THR A 312 36.16 -1.46 -18.22
C THR A 312 36.20 -2.99 -18.29
N TRP A 313 35.17 -3.62 -18.92
CA TRP A 313 35.14 -5.06 -19.11
C TRP A 313 36.22 -5.55 -20.07
N ALA A 314 36.49 -4.83 -21.16
CA ALA A 314 37.54 -5.16 -22.11
C ALA A 314 38.92 -5.10 -21.44
N ASP A 315 39.20 -4.05 -20.66
CA ASP A 315 40.48 -3.89 -19.93
C ASP A 315 40.62 -4.94 -18.83
N LEU A 316 39.57 -5.18 -18.05
CA LEU A 316 39.55 -6.20 -17.00
C LEU A 316 39.81 -7.60 -17.54
N THR A 317 39.16 -7.98 -18.66
CA THR A 317 39.37 -9.30 -19.26
C THR A 317 40.75 -9.45 -19.89
N GLN A 318 41.37 -8.36 -20.31
CA GLN A 318 42.76 -8.36 -20.75
C GLN A 318 43.74 -8.50 -19.57
N GLU A 319 43.52 -7.77 -18.49
CA GLU A 319 44.40 -7.80 -17.30
C GLU A 319 44.33 -9.15 -16.58
N ARG A 320 43.15 -9.76 -16.53
CA ARG A 320 42.85 -11.01 -15.78
C ARG A 320 42.87 -12.26 -16.67
N LEU A 321 43.68 -12.27 -17.74
CA LEU A 321 43.85 -13.47 -18.58
C LEU A 321 44.30 -14.67 -17.75
N GLN A 322 43.64 -15.82 -17.96
CA GLN A 322 43.86 -17.09 -17.23
C GLN A 322 43.52 -17.01 -15.73
N GLN A 323 42.84 -15.95 -15.29
CA GLN A 323 42.32 -15.80 -13.94
C GLN A 323 40.77 -15.87 -13.95
N GLN A 324 40.19 -16.07 -12.78
CA GLN A 324 38.75 -16.13 -12.64
C GLN A 324 38.19 -14.73 -12.32
N ILE A 325 37.05 -14.41 -12.95
CA ILE A 325 36.21 -13.29 -12.57
C ILE A 325 34.91 -13.87 -12.08
N ALA A 326 34.59 -13.67 -10.80
CA ALA A 326 33.34 -14.08 -10.22
C ALA A 326 32.23 -13.09 -10.60
N ILE A 327 31.11 -13.62 -10.99
CA ILE A 327 29.87 -12.89 -11.22
C ILE A 327 28.97 -13.19 -10.02
N THR A 328 28.71 -12.18 -9.20
CA THR A 328 27.88 -12.31 -8.02
C THR A 328 26.49 -11.74 -8.27
N LEU A 329 25.49 -12.46 -7.83
CA LEU A 329 24.10 -12.02 -7.78
C LEU A 329 23.65 -12.04 -6.33
N ASP A 330 23.22 -10.90 -5.83
CA ASP A 330 22.75 -10.74 -4.44
C ASP A 330 23.74 -11.34 -3.43
N SER A 331 25.02 -11.00 -3.56
CA SER A 331 26.17 -11.41 -2.73
C SER A 331 26.66 -12.86 -2.92
N ALA A 332 25.90 -13.73 -3.62
CA ALA A 332 26.31 -15.10 -3.92
C ALA A 332 26.99 -15.21 -5.29
N VAL A 333 28.04 -16.01 -5.41
CA VAL A 333 28.69 -16.26 -6.72
C VAL A 333 27.82 -17.23 -7.52
N ILE A 334 27.35 -16.79 -8.69
CA ILE A 334 26.55 -17.60 -9.61
C ILE A 334 27.43 -18.27 -10.68
N SER A 335 28.58 -17.67 -10.96
CA SER A 335 29.58 -18.20 -11.91
C SER A 335 30.94 -17.54 -11.67
N ALA A 336 32.02 -18.29 -11.83
CA ALA A 336 33.39 -17.77 -11.75
C ALA A 336 34.22 -18.31 -12.91
N PRO A 337 33.94 -17.91 -14.17
CA PRO A 337 34.66 -18.40 -15.33
C PRO A 337 36.13 -17.94 -15.34
N VAL A 338 37.00 -18.80 -15.88
CA VAL A 338 38.38 -18.43 -16.22
C VAL A 338 38.37 -17.64 -17.53
N ILE A 339 38.97 -16.47 -17.54
CA ILE A 339 39.07 -15.62 -18.73
C ILE A 339 40.04 -16.20 -19.73
N GLN A 340 39.52 -16.68 -20.85
CA GLN A 340 40.31 -17.31 -21.91
C GLN A 340 40.91 -16.29 -22.89
N GLY A 341 40.30 -15.12 -23.01
CA GLY A 341 40.73 -14.06 -23.92
C GLY A 341 40.04 -12.73 -23.61
N GLN A 342 40.60 -11.64 -24.11
CA GLN A 342 40.01 -10.32 -23.99
C GLN A 342 38.65 -10.27 -24.69
N THR A 343 37.66 -9.72 -24.03
CA THR A 343 36.39 -9.34 -24.65
C THR A 343 36.55 -8.00 -25.36
N PRO A 344 36.41 -7.89 -26.70
CA PRO A 344 36.59 -6.63 -27.38
C PRO A 344 35.55 -5.59 -26.96
N TYR A 345 35.93 -4.31 -26.98
CA TYR A 345 35.02 -3.19 -26.75
C TYR A 345 33.75 -3.28 -27.64
N GLY A 346 32.59 -3.08 -27.05
CA GLY A 346 31.28 -3.14 -27.74
C GLY A 346 30.74 -4.52 -28.02
N SER A 347 31.50 -5.59 -27.71
CA SER A 347 31.08 -6.98 -27.90
C SER A 347 30.14 -7.46 -26.80
N SER A 348 29.35 -8.46 -27.14
CA SER A 348 28.54 -9.18 -26.15
C SER A 348 29.39 -10.11 -25.31
N THR A 349 29.00 -10.32 -24.07
CA THR A 349 29.54 -11.31 -23.15
C THR A 349 28.45 -12.23 -22.66
N SER A 350 28.79 -13.35 -22.02
CA SER A 350 27.79 -14.24 -21.44
C SER A 350 28.21 -14.75 -20.06
N ILE A 351 27.21 -14.97 -19.22
CA ILE A 351 27.32 -15.67 -17.94
C ILE A 351 26.88 -17.10 -18.16
N THR A 352 27.76 -18.06 -17.98
CA THR A 352 27.44 -19.49 -18.01
C THR A 352 27.38 -20.02 -16.59
N GLY A 353 26.46 -20.94 -16.32
CA GLY A 353 26.28 -21.52 -14.98
C GLY A 353 25.28 -22.67 -14.96
N SER A 354 25.08 -23.26 -13.79
CA SER A 354 24.13 -24.35 -13.57
C SER A 354 22.71 -23.83 -13.41
N PHE A 355 22.20 -23.11 -14.42
CA PHE A 355 20.84 -22.56 -14.42
C PHE A 355 19.86 -23.54 -15.07
N THR A 356 18.63 -23.54 -14.57
CA THR A 356 17.49 -24.04 -15.35
C THR A 356 17.08 -23.03 -16.43
N GLN A 357 16.33 -23.46 -17.42
CA GLN A 357 15.80 -22.55 -18.46
C GLN A 357 14.98 -21.40 -17.87
N ALA A 358 14.18 -21.68 -16.84
CA ALA A 358 13.33 -20.67 -16.19
C ALA A 358 14.19 -19.64 -15.40
N GLU A 359 15.22 -20.10 -14.69
CA GLU A 359 16.15 -19.20 -13.95
C GLU A 359 16.95 -18.31 -14.91
N ALA A 360 17.46 -18.85 -16.00
CA ALA A 360 18.20 -18.08 -17.00
C ALA A 360 17.31 -16.99 -17.64
N GLN A 361 16.06 -17.31 -17.96
CA GLN A 361 15.09 -16.34 -18.49
C GLN A 361 14.70 -15.29 -17.46
N SER A 362 14.44 -15.70 -16.21
CA SER A 362 14.11 -14.80 -15.13
C SER A 362 15.25 -13.81 -14.86
N LEU A 363 16.50 -14.31 -14.77
CA LEU A 363 17.66 -13.46 -14.58
C LEU A 363 17.88 -12.49 -15.75
N ALA A 364 17.73 -12.95 -16.99
CA ALA A 364 17.83 -12.08 -18.17
C ALA A 364 16.77 -10.95 -18.13
N ASN A 365 15.53 -11.27 -17.73
CA ASN A 365 14.48 -10.27 -17.55
C ASN A 365 14.81 -9.28 -16.41
N ASN A 366 15.30 -9.77 -15.27
CA ASN A 366 15.69 -8.90 -14.16
C ASN A 366 16.85 -7.95 -14.55
N LEU A 367 17.84 -8.44 -15.31
CA LEU A 367 18.93 -7.60 -15.82
C LEU A 367 18.43 -6.55 -16.80
N LYS A 368 17.45 -6.88 -17.62
CA LYS A 368 16.83 -5.95 -18.59
C LYS A 368 16.15 -4.75 -17.89
N TYR A 369 15.54 -4.96 -16.72
CA TYR A 369 14.83 -3.90 -15.99
C TYR A 369 15.66 -3.27 -14.88
N GLY A 370 16.87 -3.76 -14.63
CA GLY A 370 17.82 -3.22 -13.66
C GLY A 370 17.69 -3.80 -12.25
N ALA A 371 18.71 -3.55 -11.44
CA ALA A 371 18.74 -3.92 -10.03
C ALA A 371 17.87 -2.97 -9.20
N LEU A 372 17.31 -3.50 -8.10
CA LEU A 372 16.60 -2.66 -7.13
C LEU A 372 17.60 -1.76 -6.39
N PRO A 373 17.24 -0.52 -6.07
CA PRO A 373 18.11 0.44 -5.37
C PRO A 373 18.38 0.06 -3.91
N LEU A 374 17.61 -0.87 -3.37
CA LEU A 374 17.66 -1.37 -2.01
C LEU A 374 17.55 -2.89 -2.02
N SER A 375 18.16 -3.53 -1.03
CA SER A 375 17.91 -4.95 -0.74
C SER A 375 16.57 -5.11 -0.05
N PHE A 376 15.79 -6.07 -0.52
CA PHE A 376 14.47 -6.39 0.05
C PHE A 376 14.44 -7.85 0.49
N VAL A 377 13.79 -8.08 1.63
CA VAL A 377 13.54 -9.40 2.19
C VAL A 377 12.05 -9.52 2.56
N GLY A 378 11.61 -10.71 2.91
CA GLY A 378 10.30 -10.92 3.51
C GLY A 378 10.23 -10.44 4.96
N GLU A 379 9.05 -10.49 5.55
CA GLU A 379 8.83 -10.11 6.95
C GLU A 379 9.64 -10.96 7.92
N ASN A 380 9.90 -12.24 7.57
CA ASN A 380 10.74 -13.17 8.35
C ASN A 380 12.14 -13.33 7.73
N GLY A 381 12.56 -12.44 6.83
CA GLY A 381 13.86 -12.48 6.20
C GLY A 381 13.97 -13.38 4.96
N GLU A 382 12.85 -13.86 4.43
CA GLU A 382 12.84 -14.66 3.20
C GLU A 382 13.29 -13.81 2.00
N PRO A 383 14.16 -14.33 1.14
CA PRO A 383 14.56 -13.62 -0.06
C PRO A 383 13.42 -13.56 -1.07
N GLY A 384 13.33 -12.44 -1.75
CA GLY A 384 12.24 -12.19 -2.70
C GLY A 384 10.91 -11.85 -2.06
N GLY A 385 10.87 -11.66 -0.73
CA GLY A 385 9.69 -11.21 0.01
C GLY A 385 8.86 -12.32 0.65
N THR A 386 8.04 -11.95 1.63
CA THR A 386 7.03 -12.86 2.22
C THR A 386 5.91 -13.06 1.22
N THR A 387 5.62 -14.32 0.91
CA THR A 387 4.60 -14.69 -0.06
C THR A 387 3.36 -15.23 0.64
N GLU A 388 2.23 -14.60 0.37
CA GLU A 388 0.90 -15.03 0.78
C GLU A 388 0.08 -15.45 -0.45
N ILE A 389 -0.43 -16.68 -0.43
CA ILE A 389 -1.24 -17.23 -1.53
C ILE A 389 -2.69 -17.31 -1.08
N VAL A 390 -3.57 -16.61 -1.80
CA VAL A 390 -5.01 -16.72 -1.63
C VAL A 390 -5.59 -17.57 -2.77
N PRO A 391 -6.05 -18.80 -2.50
CA PRO A 391 -6.66 -19.63 -3.54
C PRO A 391 -7.91 -18.95 -4.14
N PRO A 392 -8.11 -19.00 -5.46
CA PRO A 392 -9.26 -18.39 -6.13
C PRO A 392 -10.61 -18.88 -5.60
N SER A 393 -10.67 -20.13 -5.12
CA SER A 393 -11.88 -20.69 -4.50
C SER A 393 -12.26 -20.01 -3.19
N LEU A 394 -11.28 -19.63 -2.37
CA LEU A 394 -11.51 -18.89 -1.13
C LEU A 394 -11.92 -17.45 -1.43
N GLY A 395 -11.26 -16.79 -2.38
CA GLY A 395 -11.62 -15.44 -2.81
C GLY A 395 -13.06 -15.36 -3.31
N LYS A 396 -13.48 -16.30 -4.15
CA LYS A 396 -14.86 -16.38 -4.65
C LYS A 396 -15.87 -16.62 -3.51
N ALA A 397 -15.57 -17.53 -2.58
CA ALA A 397 -16.44 -17.80 -1.43
C ALA A 397 -16.56 -16.56 -0.52
N ALA A 398 -15.46 -15.83 -0.29
CA ALA A 398 -15.45 -14.59 0.47
C ALA A 398 -16.28 -13.49 -0.19
N LEU A 399 -16.18 -13.33 -1.52
CA LEU A 399 -16.99 -12.39 -2.28
C LEU A 399 -18.49 -12.73 -2.20
N GLU A 400 -18.85 -14.00 -2.38
CA GLU A 400 -20.23 -14.45 -2.27
C GLU A 400 -20.78 -14.22 -0.86
N ALA A 401 -20.03 -14.57 0.18
CA ALA A 401 -20.40 -14.33 1.58
C ALA A 401 -20.57 -12.83 1.87
N GLY A 402 -19.65 -11.97 1.40
CA GLY A 402 -19.74 -10.52 1.54
C GLY A 402 -20.98 -9.92 0.85
N LEU A 403 -21.29 -10.37 -0.37
CA LEU A 403 -22.49 -9.95 -1.09
C LEU A 403 -23.76 -10.39 -0.38
N ILE A 404 -23.83 -11.64 0.10
CA ILE A 404 -24.98 -12.14 0.88
C ILE A 404 -25.15 -11.32 2.16
N ALA A 405 -24.07 -11.08 2.91
CA ALA A 405 -24.11 -10.26 4.12
C ALA A 405 -24.62 -8.83 3.82
N GLY A 406 -24.14 -8.22 2.74
CA GLY A 406 -24.59 -6.90 2.27
C GLY A 406 -26.09 -6.87 1.94
N ILE A 407 -26.57 -7.88 1.22
CA ILE A 407 -28.00 -8.00 0.87
C ILE A 407 -28.84 -8.21 2.12
N VAL A 408 -28.42 -9.10 3.03
CA VAL A 408 -29.15 -9.34 4.30
C VAL A 408 -29.17 -8.06 5.14
N GLY A 409 -28.04 -7.36 5.29
CA GLY A 409 -27.96 -6.07 5.99
C GLY A 409 -28.90 -5.03 5.39
N LEU A 410 -28.93 -4.91 4.05
CA LEU A 410 -29.83 -4.01 3.34
C LEU A 410 -31.30 -4.36 3.59
N ILE A 411 -31.67 -5.64 3.52
CA ILE A 411 -33.04 -6.10 3.78
C ILE A 411 -33.45 -5.76 5.22
N LEU A 412 -32.60 -5.97 6.21
CA LEU A 412 -32.88 -5.63 7.61
C LEU A 412 -33.10 -4.13 7.78
N ILE A 413 -32.26 -3.28 7.15
CA ILE A 413 -32.44 -1.82 7.17
C ILE A 413 -33.76 -1.42 6.48
N LEU A 414 -34.13 -2.06 5.37
CA LEU A 414 -35.39 -1.79 4.68
C LEU A 414 -36.61 -2.18 5.54
N ILE A 415 -36.56 -3.35 6.16
CA ILE A 415 -37.61 -3.80 7.09
C ILE A 415 -37.76 -2.80 8.24
N TYR A 416 -36.64 -2.45 8.91
CA TYR A 416 -36.62 -1.45 9.97
C TYR A 416 -37.21 -0.11 9.50
N SER A 417 -36.77 0.39 8.34
CA SER A 417 -37.23 1.66 7.78
C SER A 417 -38.74 1.64 7.48
N VAL A 418 -39.27 0.54 6.93
CA VAL A 418 -40.70 0.38 6.63
C VAL A 418 -41.53 0.34 7.93
N PHE A 419 -41.10 -0.41 8.95
CA PHE A 419 -41.80 -0.47 10.25
C PHE A 419 -41.78 0.88 10.94
N TYR A 420 -40.64 1.60 10.91
CA TYR A 420 -40.47 2.84 11.66
C TYR A 420 -41.04 4.06 10.95
N MET A 421 -40.82 4.19 9.63
CA MET A 421 -41.17 5.37 8.83
C MET A 421 -42.36 5.15 7.91
N ARG A 422 -42.84 3.89 7.79
CA ARG A 422 -43.97 3.51 6.91
C ARG A 422 -43.78 4.03 5.48
N ALA A 423 -44.73 4.81 4.95
CA ALA A 423 -44.64 5.30 3.57
C ALA A 423 -43.46 6.22 3.29
N LEU A 424 -42.92 6.90 4.31
CA LEU A 424 -41.72 7.74 4.16
C LEU A 424 -40.43 6.90 3.98
N ALA A 425 -40.45 5.60 4.30
CA ALA A 425 -39.35 4.68 4.03
C ALA A 425 -38.98 4.61 2.55
N VAL A 426 -39.92 4.83 1.62
CA VAL A 426 -39.61 4.87 0.17
C VAL A 426 -38.52 5.90 -0.15
N PHE A 427 -38.47 7.00 0.58
CA PHE A 427 -37.46 8.05 0.36
C PHE A 427 -36.10 7.69 0.95
N SER A 428 -36.10 6.98 2.10
CA SER A 428 -34.88 6.40 2.64
C SER A 428 -34.26 5.37 1.66
N ILE A 429 -35.12 4.51 1.10
CA ILE A 429 -34.70 3.53 0.09
C ILE A 429 -34.08 4.23 -1.14
N LEU A 430 -34.75 5.28 -1.63
CA LEU A 430 -34.28 6.01 -2.80
C LEU A 430 -32.93 6.73 -2.52
N THR A 431 -32.71 7.24 -1.31
CA THR A 431 -31.43 7.83 -0.91
C THR A 431 -30.32 6.79 -0.78
N LEU A 432 -30.63 5.60 -0.24
CA LEU A 432 -29.68 4.48 -0.20
C LEU A 432 -29.26 4.02 -1.59
N ILE A 433 -30.23 3.90 -2.51
CA ILE A 433 -29.93 3.57 -3.91
C ILE A 433 -29.05 4.65 -4.55
N ALA A 434 -29.36 5.93 -4.34
CA ALA A 434 -28.56 7.04 -4.84
C ALA A 434 -27.11 7.02 -4.31
N SER A 435 -26.95 6.74 -3.00
CA SER A 435 -25.65 6.59 -2.36
C SER A 435 -24.86 5.41 -2.95
N ALA A 436 -25.52 4.26 -3.10
CA ALA A 436 -24.89 3.06 -3.67
C ALA A 436 -24.41 3.29 -5.11
N PHE A 437 -25.23 3.95 -5.95
CA PHE A 437 -24.84 4.30 -7.32
C PHE A 437 -23.61 5.22 -7.35
N LEU A 438 -23.58 6.27 -6.54
CA LEU A 438 -22.47 7.20 -6.48
C LEU A 438 -21.19 6.49 -5.99
N THR A 439 -21.29 5.69 -4.94
CA THR A 439 -20.18 4.94 -4.36
C THR A 439 -19.62 3.94 -5.37
N PHE A 440 -20.48 3.14 -6.00
CA PHE A 440 -20.06 2.13 -6.97
C PHE A 440 -19.33 2.74 -8.16
N GLY A 441 -19.90 3.79 -8.79
CA GLY A 441 -19.24 4.47 -9.91
C GLY A 441 -17.90 5.08 -9.52
N THR A 442 -17.80 5.63 -8.31
CA THR A 442 -16.55 6.22 -7.82
C THR A 442 -15.49 5.16 -7.54
N LEU A 443 -15.86 4.00 -6.97
CA LEU A 443 -14.93 2.88 -6.76
C LEU A 443 -14.35 2.36 -8.08
N VAL A 444 -15.17 2.26 -9.13
CA VAL A 444 -14.69 1.90 -10.47
C VAL A 444 -13.64 2.91 -10.99
N LEU A 445 -13.89 4.21 -10.81
CA LEU A 445 -12.94 5.25 -11.23
C LEU A 445 -11.66 5.25 -10.40
N LEU A 446 -11.76 5.09 -9.09
CA LEU A 446 -10.60 5.01 -8.20
C LEU A 446 -9.73 3.78 -8.52
N GLY A 447 -10.37 2.64 -8.86
CA GLY A 447 -9.65 1.46 -9.34
C GLY A 447 -8.84 1.71 -10.61
N ARG A 448 -9.30 2.62 -11.49
CA ARG A 448 -8.61 2.98 -12.73
C ARG A 448 -7.55 4.06 -12.55
N TRP A 449 -7.82 5.07 -11.72
CA TRP A 449 -6.95 6.25 -11.62
C TRP A 449 -5.79 6.07 -10.65
N ILE A 450 -6.06 5.41 -9.52
CA ILE A 450 -5.09 5.23 -8.44
C ILE A 450 -4.82 3.76 -8.10
N GLY A 451 -5.35 2.82 -8.91
CA GLY A 451 -5.15 1.39 -8.68
C GLY A 451 -5.88 0.85 -7.44
N TYR A 452 -6.86 1.58 -6.89
CA TYR A 452 -7.58 1.12 -5.71
C TYR A 452 -8.29 -0.21 -5.97
N SER A 453 -7.94 -1.26 -5.24
CA SER A 453 -8.60 -2.57 -5.28
C SER A 453 -9.53 -2.73 -4.06
N LEU A 454 -10.75 -3.21 -4.32
CA LEU A 454 -11.72 -3.49 -3.29
C LEU A 454 -11.43 -4.87 -2.67
N ASP A 455 -11.03 -4.88 -1.41
CA ASP A 455 -10.76 -6.06 -0.59
C ASP A 455 -11.99 -6.48 0.24
N LEU A 456 -11.89 -7.57 0.99
CA LEU A 456 -12.96 -8.07 1.85
C LEU A 456 -13.30 -7.05 2.94
N SER A 457 -12.30 -6.41 3.51
CA SER A 457 -12.44 -5.38 4.54
C SER A 457 -13.10 -4.12 4.00
N GLY A 458 -12.81 -3.76 2.73
CA GLY A 458 -13.50 -2.69 2.01
C GLY A 458 -14.99 -2.97 1.83
N ILE A 459 -15.38 -4.20 1.53
CA ILE A 459 -16.81 -4.60 1.49
C ILE A 459 -17.46 -4.38 2.87
N ALA A 460 -16.80 -4.78 3.96
CA ALA A 460 -17.30 -4.55 5.31
C ALA A 460 -17.53 -3.05 5.60
N GLY A 461 -16.59 -2.19 5.17
CA GLY A 461 -16.73 -0.72 5.27
C GLY A 461 -17.91 -0.17 4.46
N LEU A 462 -18.18 -0.73 3.27
CA LEU A 462 -19.36 -0.37 2.47
C LEU A 462 -20.66 -0.76 3.17
N ILE A 463 -20.75 -1.95 3.77
CA ILE A 463 -21.94 -2.42 4.50
C ILE A 463 -22.23 -1.52 5.71
N ILE A 464 -21.21 -1.15 6.47
CA ILE A 464 -21.34 -0.22 7.60
C ILE A 464 -21.75 1.17 7.12
N GLY A 465 -21.22 1.63 5.99
CA GLY A 465 -21.59 2.90 5.37
C GLY A 465 -23.06 2.98 4.96
N ILE A 466 -23.66 1.88 4.52
CA ILE A 466 -25.12 1.78 4.27
C ILE A 466 -25.89 2.08 5.55
N GLY A 467 -25.44 1.55 6.70
CA GLY A 467 -26.04 1.81 8.01
C GLY A 467 -25.98 3.30 8.40
N ALA A 468 -24.82 3.93 8.20
CA ALA A 468 -24.62 5.35 8.50
C ALA A 468 -25.55 6.27 7.65
N THR A 469 -25.74 5.94 6.36
CA THR A 469 -26.68 6.67 5.50
C THR A 469 -28.13 6.53 5.99
N ALA A 470 -28.51 5.36 6.48
CA ALA A 470 -29.85 5.15 7.06
C ALA A 470 -30.05 5.96 8.35
N ASP A 471 -29.01 6.08 9.19
CA ASP A 471 -29.06 6.86 10.44
C ASP A 471 -29.31 8.36 10.17
N SER A 472 -28.64 8.95 9.19
CA SER A 472 -28.86 10.34 8.77
C SER A 472 -30.33 10.62 8.43
N PHE A 473 -31.02 9.64 7.80
CA PHE A 473 -32.43 9.77 7.51
C PHE A 473 -33.29 9.65 8.77
N VAL A 474 -32.97 8.76 9.71
CA VAL A 474 -33.66 8.59 11.00
C VAL A 474 -33.59 9.88 11.79
N VAL A 475 -32.43 10.51 11.91
CA VAL A 475 -32.26 11.81 12.61
C VAL A 475 -33.15 12.88 12.01
N TYR A 476 -33.23 12.98 10.69
CA TYR A 476 -34.08 13.94 10.03
C TYR A 476 -35.57 13.63 10.26
N TYR A 477 -35.97 12.36 10.21
CA TYR A 477 -37.32 11.91 10.42
C TYR A 477 -37.81 12.19 11.85
N GLU A 478 -36.98 11.94 12.87
CA GLU A 478 -37.31 12.27 14.26
C GLU A 478 -37.53 13.78 14.44
N ARG A 479 -36.70 14.62 13.81
CA ARG A 479 -36.93 16.07 13.84
C ARG A 479 -38.24 16.50 13.16
N ILE A 480 -38.67 15.79 12.10
CA ILE A 480 -39.98 16.04 11.50
C ILE A 480 -41.12 15.73 12.49
N LYS A 481 -41.00 14.63 13.25
CA LYS A 481 -41.97 14.29 14.31
C LYS A 481 -42.00 15.36 15.40
N ASP A 482 -40.83 15.80 15.88
CA ASP A 482 -40.75 16.85 16.90
C ASP A 482 -41.48 18.13 16.45
N GLU A 483 -41.19 18.59 15.23
CA GLU A 483 -41.80 19.79 14.66
C GLU A 483 -43.33 19.65 14.46
N LEU A 484 -43.81 18.43 14.17
CA LEU A 484 -45.24 18.15 14.11
C LEU A 484 -45.90 18.19 15.50
N LEU A 485 -45.22 17.65 16.52
CA LEU A 485 -45.64 17.69 17.90
C LEU A 485 -45.69 19.14 18.45
N GLU A 486 -44.90 20.07 17.88
CA GLU A 486 -44.98 21.51 18.14
C GLU A 486 -46.22 22.16 17.46
N GLY A 487 -47.06 21.40 16.74
CA GLY A 487 -48.28 21.89 16.09
C GLY A 487 -48.08 22.49 14.70
N ARG A 488 -46.89 22.30 14.08
CA ARG A 488 -46.62 22.80 12.72
C ARG A 488 -47.31 21.95 11.66
N THR A 489 -47.59 22.54 10.51
CA THR A 489 -48.06 21.79 9.35
C THR A 489 -46.93 20.94 8.78
N PHE A 490 -47.22 19.76 8.18
CA PHE A 490 -46.23 18.85 7.60
C PHE A 490 -45.24 19.57 6.69
N ARG A 491 -45.69 20.49 5.86
CA ARG A 491 -44.81 21.27 4.97
C ARG A 491 -43.84 22.19 5.72
N SER A 492 -44.30 22.81 6.80
CA SER A 492 -43.44 23.66 7.64
C SER A 492 -42.52 22.81 8.50
N ALA A 493 -43.00 21.70 9.04
CA ALA A 493 -42.24 20.76 9.86
C ALA A 493 -41.04 20.21 9.09
N VAL A 494 -41.22 19.70 7.86
CA VAL A 494 -40.15 19.18 7.01
C VAL A 494 -39.07 20.24 6.76
N ARG A 495 -39.42 21.49 6.54
CA ARG A 495 -38.44 22.55 6.31
C ARG A 495 -37.66 22.91 7.56
N THR A 496 -38.36 23.12 8.68
CA THR A 496 -37.71 23.51 9.94
C THR A 496 -36.89 22.36 10.52
N ALA A 497 -37.40 21.12 10.41
CA ALA A 497 -36.64 19.92 10.79
C ALA A 497 -35.31 19.83 10.06
N TRP A 498 -35.25 20.12 8.75
CA TRP A 498 -34.00 20.16 8.01
C TRP A 498 -33.03 21.22 8.53
N GLU A 499 -33.53 22.44 8.78
CA GLU A 499 -32.72 23.53 9.32
C GLU A 499 -32.08 23.18 10.68
N ARG A 500 -32.76 22.35 11.50
CA ARG A 500 -32.25 21.86 12.80
C ARG A 500 -31.39 20.60 12.69
N SER A 501 -31.78 19.61 11.87
CA SER A 501 -31.08 18.33 11.77
C SER A 501 -29.77 18.39 10.98
N ARG A 502 -29.64 19.30 10.01
CA ARG A 502 -28.46 19.40 9.15
C ARG A 502 -27.15 19.58 9.95
N ALA A 503 -27.19 20.34 11.04
CA ALA A 503 -26.01 20.52 11.89
C ALA A 503 -25.61 19.21 12.58
N THR A 504 -26.60 18.47 13.11
CA THR A 504 -26.39 17.16 13.76
C THR A 504 -25.84 16.15 12.77
N ILE A 505 -26.41 16.07 11.55
CA ILE A 505 -25.95 15.17 10.48
C ILE A 505 -24.52 15.50 10.08
N VAL A 506 -24.19 16.78 9.86
CA VAL A 506 -22.82 17.20 9.51
C VAL A 506 -21.84 16.88 10.63
N THR A 507 -22.19 17.16 11.89
CA THR A 507 -21.31 16.91 13.03
C THR A 507 -21.08 15.40 13.23
N GLY A 508 -22.13 14.56 13.17
CA GLY A 508 -22.01 13.12 13.29
C GLY A 508 -21.11 12.52 12.19
N ASN A 509 -21.40 12.86 10.93
CA ASN A 509 -20.61 12.41 9.81
C ASN A 509 -19.17 12.95 9.83
N ALA A 510 -18.95 14.19 10.31
CA ALA A 510 -17.61 14.75 10.45
C ALA A 510 -16.76 13.97 11.48
N VAL A 511 -17.35 13.58 12.62
CA VAL A 511 -16.65 12.75 13.62
C VAL A 511 -16.28 11.38 13.03
N THR A 512 -17.21 10.73 12.33
CA THR A 512 -16.93 9.44 11.65
C THR A 512 -15.85 9.59 10.57
N LEU A 513 -15.90 10.67 9.78
CA LEU A 513 -14.91 10.94 8.74
C LEU A 513 -13.53 11.20 9.33
N ILE A 514 -13.43 11.97 10.44
CA ILE A 514 -12.16 12.17 11.14
C ILE A 514 -11.61 10.84 11.63
N GLY A 515 -12.45 10.00 12.26
CA GLY A 515 -12.05 8.66 12.68
C GLY A 515 -11.54 7.81 11.52
N ALA A 516 -12.26 7.80 10.39
CA ALA A 516 -11.85 7.08 9.19
C ALA A 516 -10.51 7.58 8.64
N VAL A 517 -10.29 8.90 8.59
CA VAL A 517 -9.02 9.50 8.13
C VAL A 517 -7.86 9.12 9.07
N VAL A 518 -8.06 9.20 10.39
CA VAL A 518 -7.02 8.81 11.36
C VAL A 518 -6.67 7.33 11.20
N VAL A 519 -7.67 6.45 11.10
CA VAL A 519 -7.43 5.02 10.89
C VAL A 519 -6.74 4.79 9.54
N TYR A 520 -7.16 5.46 8.46
CA TYR A 520 -6.53 5.35 7.14
C TYR A 520 -5.05 5.74 7.14
N LEU A 521 -4.66 6.77 7.91
CA LEU A 521 -3.27 7.23 8.00
C LEU A 521 -2.38 6.34 8.86
N LEU A 522 -2.96 5.73 9.91
CA LEU A 522 -2.20 4.92 10.88
C LEU A 522 -2.24 3.42 10.58
N ALA A 523 -3.27 2.94 9.88
CA ALA A 523 -3.46 1.53 9.61
C ALA A 523 -2.64 1.04 8.41
N ILE A 524 -2.30 -0.23 8.45
CA ILE A 524 -1.58 -0.97 7.41
C ILE A 524 -2.49 -2.10 6.90
N GLY A 525 -2.29 -2.51 5.65
CA GLY A 525 -3.01 -3.65 5.06
C GLY A 525 -4.53 -3.45 4.98
N GLU A 526 -5.26 -4.49 5.33
CA GLU A 526 -6.73 -4.58 5.17
C GLU A 526 -7.51 -3.52 5.95
N VAL A 527 -7.04 -3.13 7.14
CA VAL A 527 -7.70 -2.11 7.97
C VAL A 527 -7.75 -0.76 7.25
N LYS A 528 -6.74 -0.47 6.41
CA LYS A 528 -6.68 0.74 5.58
C LYS A 528 -7.78 0.74 4.52
N GLY A 529 -8.06 -0.41 3.87
CA GLY A 529 -9.15 -0.59 2.92
C GLY A 529 -10.52 -0.34 3.55
N PHE A 530 -10.75 -0.91 4.74
CA PHE A 530 -11.95 -0.65 5.55
C PHE A 530 -12.15 0.84 5.85
N ALA A 531 -11.11 1.50 6.38
CA ALA A 531 -11.19 2.91 6.74
C ALA A 531 -11.46 3.80 5.51
N PHE A 532 -10.85 3.48 4.38
CA PHE A 532 -11.05 4.21 3.12
C PHE A 532 -12.51 4.13 2.65
N THR A 533 -13.08 2.92 2.57
CA THR A 533 -14.48 2.75 2.12
C THR A 533 -15.49 3.33 3.09
N MET A 534 -15.26 3.21 4.40
CA MET A 534 -16.08 3.84 5.43
C MET A 534 -16.03 5.37 5.33
N GLY A 535 -14.83 5.95 5.13
CA GLY A 535 -14.67 7.39 4.92
C GLY A 535 -15.34 7.87 3.64
N LEU A 536 -15.19 7.14 2.55
CA LEU A 536 -15.80 7.45 1.26
C LEU A 536 -17.32 7.43 1.33
N THR A 537 -17.91 6.38 1.92
CA THR A 537 -19.39 6.27 2.09
C THR A 537 -19.93 7.35 3.01
N THR A 538 -19.21 7.71 4.09
CA THR A 538 -19.58 8.81 4.99
C THR A 538 -19.57 10.16 4.28
N ALA A 539 -18.56 10.42 3.44
CA ALA A 539 -18.51 11.64 2.63
C ALA A 539 -19.68 11.69 1.63
N PHE A 540 -20.00 10.57 1.00
CA PHE A 540 -21.15 10.49 0.09
C PHE A 540 -22.50 10.57 0.80
N ASP A 541 -22.61 10.09 2.04
CA ASP A 541 -23.80 10.30 2.85
C ASP A 541 -24.11 11.80 3.02
N LEU A 542 -23.10 12.63 3.31
CA LEU A 542 -23.29 14.08 3.34
C LEU A 542 -23.80 14.62 2.00
N VAL A 543 -23.17 14.23 0.89
CA VAL A 543 -23.57 14.67 -0.45
C VAL A 543 -25.03 14.27 -0.73
N VAL A 544 -25.39 13.02 -0.48
CA VAL A 544 -26.75 12.49 -0.71
C VAL A 544 -27.77 13.12 0.24
N SER A 545 -27.41 13.33 1.50
CA SER A 545 -28.28 13.99 2.48
C SER A 545 -28.64 15.40 2.05
N PHE A 546 -27.68 16.18 1.53
CA PHE A 546 -27.90 17.56 1.09
C PHE A 546 -28.52 17.68 -0.31
N LEU A 547 -28.12 16.83 -1.25
CA LEU A 547 -28.53 16.94 -2.66
C LEU A 547 -29.73 16.07 -3.03
N VAL A 548 -30.04 15.01 -2.24
CA VAL A 548 -31.13 14.07 -2.54
C VAL A 548 -32.17 14.06 -1.42
N MET A 549 -31.79 13.68 -0.20
CA MET A 549 -32.71 13.45 0.90
C MET A 549 -33.55 14.71 1.24
N ALA A 550 -32.88 15.81 1.57
CA ALA A 550 -33.57 17.04 1.97
C ALA A 550 -34.39 17.68 0.84
N PRO A 551 -33.87 17.78 -0.41
CA PRO A 551 -34.65 18.31 -1.52
C PRO A 551 -35.87 17.45 -1.85
N LEU A 552 -35.71 16.11 -1.82
CA LEU A 552 -36.79 15.17 -2.12
C LEU A 552 -37.94 15.29 -1.11
N MET A 553 -37.62 15.31 0.18
CA MET A 553 -38.56 15.48 1.25
C MET A 553 -39.33 16.83 1.15
N GLN A 554 -38.63 17.91 0.80
CA GLN A 554 -39.26 19.23 0.61
C GLN A 554 -40.20 19.27 -0.60
N LEU A 555 -39.85 18.61 -1.70
CA LEU A 555 -40.74 18.52 -2.88
C LEU A 555 -42.01 17.73 -2.56
N ILE A 556 -41.89 16.67 -1.80
CA ILE A 556 -43.00 15.79 -1.43
C ILE A 556 -43.89 16.46 -0.41
N ALA A 557 -43.32 17.12 0.58
CA ALA A 557 -44.10 17.89 1.57
C ALA A 557 -44.94 19.02 0.93
N SER A 558 -44.62 19.40 -0.31
CA SER A 558 -45.41 20.35 -1.07
C SER A 558 -46.69 19.76 -1.70
N LYS A 559 -46.79 18.41 -1.79
CA LYS A 559 -47.93 17.72 -2.43
C LYS A 559 -49.00 17.37 -1.40
N PRO A 560 -50.30 17.71 -1.63
CA PRO A 560 -51.40 17.49 -0.66
C PRO A 560 -51.59 16.01 -0.28
N ALA A 561 -51.31 15.09 -1.18
CA ALA A 561 -51.49 13.66 -0.93
C ALA A 561 -50.60 13.15 0.22
N TRP A 562 -49.37 13.64 0.33
CA TRP A 562 -48.40 13.25 1.35
C TRP A 562 -48.61 13.99 2.70
N ALA A 563 -49.42 15.03 2.71
CA ALA A 563 -49.83 15.71 3.93
C ALA A 563 -50.97 14.95 4.70
N LYS A 564 -51.57 13.89 4.09
CA LYS A 564 -52.60 13.10 4.72
C LYS A 564 -52.00 12.15 5.77
N PRO A 565 -52.47 12.19 7.04
CA PRO A 565 -51.94 11.38 8.14
C PRO A 565 -51.97 9.87 7.89
N ALA A 566 -52.99 9.39 7.19
CA ALA A 566 -53.15 7.97 6.87
C ALA A 566 -52.10 7.44 5.90
N PHE A 567 -51.49 8.32 5.07
CA PHE A 567 -50.57 7.91 4.03
C PHE A 567 -49.09 8.06 4.42
N ASN A 568 -48.77 9.11 5.22
CA ASN A 568 -47.37 9.40 5.58
C ASN A 568 -46.82 8.63 6.79
N GLY A 569 -47.67 7.81 7.44
CA GLY A 569 -47.31 7.03 8.62
C GLY A 569 -47.27 7.81 9.93
N LEU A 570 -47.55 9.10 9.90
CA LEU A 570 -47.53 10.00 11.06
C LEU A 570 -48.91 10.16 11.71
N GLY A 571 -49.90 9.30 11.37
CA GLY A 571 -51.31 9.41 11.83
C GLY A 571 -51.45 9.48 13.34
N GLY A 572 -50.69 8.68 14.11
CA GLY A 572 -50.69 8.72 15.57
C GLY A 572 -50.25 10.08 16.13
N ILE A 573 -49.24 10.71 15.47
CA ILE A 573 -48.75 12.03 15.88
C ILE A 573 -49.80 13.12 15.58
N PHE A 574 -50.44 13.05 14.43
CA PHE A 574 -51.49 14.00 14.09
C PHE A 574 -52.70 13.91 15.05
N ASN A 575 -53.11 12.70 15.45
CA ASN A 575 -54.17 12.50 16.44
C ASN A 575 -53.78 13.10 17.80
N LEU A 576 -52.53 12.88 18.22
CA LEU A 576 -52.02 13.43 19.48
C LEU A 576 -51.89 14.95 19.46
N VAL A 577 -51.56 15.54 18.30
CA VAL A 577 -51.56 16.99 18.09
C VAL A 577 -52.96 17.57 18.11
N GLU A 578 -53.95 16.85 17.57
CA GLU A 578 -55.35 17.25 17.56
C GLU A 578 -55.93 17.20 18.98
N GLU A 579 -55.67 16.13 19.77
CA GLU A 579 -56.01 16.04 21.19
C GLU A 579 -55.42 17.19 22.02
N ARG A 580 -54.12 17.49 21.83
CA ARG A 580 -53.45 18.60 22.52
C ARG A 580 -54.00 19.97 22.09
N ARG A 581 -54.48 20.09 20.87
CA ARG A 581 -55.13 21.30 20.36
C ARG A 581 -56.51 21.49 20.99
N GLU A 582 -57.28 20.41 21.19
CA GLU A 582 -58.57 20.42 21.91
C GLU A 582 -58.35 20.73 23.38
N GLN A 583 -57.29 20.25 24.00
CA GLN A 583 -56.91 20.55 25.40
C GLN A 583 -56.32 21.95 25.61
N GLY A 584 -56.23 22.77 24.55
CA GLY A 584 -55.84 24.17 24.66
C GLY A 584 -54.31 24.44 24.72
N PHE A 585 -53.48 23.42 24.52
CA PHE A 585 -51.99 23.57 24.52
C PHE A 585 -51.44 24.39 23.35
N TYR A 586 -52.24 24.62 22.30
CA TYR A 586 -51.85 25.44 21.14
C TYR A 586 -52.82 26.61 20.97
N ALA A 587 -52.31 27.82 20.74
CA ALA A 587 -53.15 28.98 20.42
C ALA A 587 -53.99 28.69 19.16
N LYS A 588 -55.34 28.84 19.28
CA LYS A 588 -56.22 28.70 18.12
C LYS A 588 -55.82 29.70 17.03
N PRO A 589 -55.67 29.26 15.78
CA PRO A 589 -55.43 30.18 14.68
C PRO A 589 -56.60 31.14 14.63
N ALA A 590 -56.35 32.45 14.72
CA ALA A 590 -57.37 33.45 14.62
C ALA A 590 -58.17 33.24 13.32
N LYS A 591 -59.45 32.91 13.44
CA LYS A 591 -60.38 32.96 12.31
C LYS A 591 -60.36 34.37 11.75
N LYS A 592 -60.00 34.53 10.47
CA LYS A 592 -60.26 35.75 9.72
C LYS A 592 -61.73 35.96 9.69
N SER A 593 -62.30 36.73 10.63
CA SER A 593 -63.61 37.32 10.49
C SER A 593 -63.49 38.44 9.46
N ALA A 594 -64.24 38.28 8.38
CA ALA A 594 -64.61 39.36 7.50
C ALA A 594 -65.52 40.29 8.27
N SER A 595 -65.09 41.50 8.49
CA SER A 595 -66.01 42.59 8.85
C SER A 595 -65.54 43.85 8.12
N THR A 596 -66.50 44.31 7.34
CA THR A 596 -66.71 45.49 6.56
C THR A 596 -66.51 46.79 7.38
N GLU A 597 -65.86 47.76 6.76
CA GLU A 597 -65.95 49.22 6.81
C GLU A 597 -66.74 49.88 8.00
N THR A 598 -66.16 50.88 8.68
CA THR A 598 -66.58 52.27 8.51
C THR A 598 -65.62 53.25 9.20
N ALA A 599 -65.41 54.38 8.51
CA ALA A 599 -64.59 55.52 8.82
C ALA A 599 -64.88 56.25 10.12
N ALA A 600 -63.91 56.87 10.75
CA ALA A 600 -63.91 58.30 11.19
C ALA A 600 -62.58 58.62 11.94
N THR A 601 -61.84 59.58 11.41
CA THR A 601 -60.89 60.47 12.08
C THR A 601 -61.66 61.54 12.84
N PRO A 602 -61.16 62.29 13.89
CA PRO A 602 -59.82 62.94 13.92
C PRO A 602 -59.17 63.23 15.29
N ALA A 603 -57.91 63.61 15.21
CA ALA A 603 -57.19 64.73 15.85
C ALA A 603 -56.66 64.66 17.29
N ALA A 604 -55.32 64.79 17.32
CA ALA A 604 -54.42 65.71 18.06
C ALA A 604 -54.15 65.56 19.54
N LYS A 605 -52.92 65.36 19.90
CA LYS A 605 -52.01 66.32 20.55
C LYS A 605 -50.81 65.60 21.21
N ASN A 606 -49.63 65.96 20.77
CA ASN A 606 -48.39 65.97 21.57
C ASN A 606 -48.48 67.02 22.68
N PRO A 607 -47.63 67.12 23.72
CA PRO A 607 -46.15 66.92 23.64
C PRO A 607 -45.49 66.43 24.96
N ALA A 608 -44.17 66.30 24.86
CA ALA A 608 -43.07 66.63 25.79
C ALA A 608 -42.20 65.51 26.33
N THR A 609 -41.01 65.48 25.77
CA THR A 609 -39.72 65.09 26.38
C THR A 609 -39.42 65.97 27.61
N PRO A 610 -38.53 65.67 28.62
CA PRO A 610 -37.10 65.41 28.36
C PRO A 610 -36.34 64.54 29.39
N ALA A 611 -35.07 64.30 29.00
CA ALA A 611 -33.81 64.31 29.74
C ALA A 611 -33.25 63.02 30.35
N THR A 612 -32.14 62.65 29.77
CA THR A 612 -30.94 61.95 30.32
C THR A 612 -30.40 62.63 31.60
N PRO A 613 -29.51 62.05 32.42
CA PRO A 613 -28.17 61.65 32.02
C PRO A 613 -27.59 60.40 32.78
N ASP A 614 -26.68 59.65 32.12
CA ASP A 614 -25.21 59.66 32.34
C ASP A 614 -24.60 58.92 33.54
N THR A 615 -23.53 58.31 33.24
CA THR A 615 -22.30 57.82 33.93
C THR A 615 -22.26 56.33 34.20
N ALA A 616 -21.41 55.62 33.48
CA ALA A 616 -19.95 55.46 33.56
C ALA A 616 -19.47 54.42 34.60
N GLU A 617 -18.53 53.64 34.10
CA GLU A 617 -17.40 52.96 34.77
C GLU A 617 -17.50 51.47 35.04
N LYS A 618 -16.74 50.73 34.25
CA LYS A 618 -15.40 50.13 34.37
C LYS A 618 -15.26 48.85 35.19
N GLU A 619 -14.57 47.95 34.52
CA GLU A 619 -13.59 46.97 34.98
C GLU A 619 -14.06 45.74 35.80
N ASN A 620 -13.96 44.55 35.20
CA ASN A 620 -12.79 43.66 35.15
C ASN A 620 -12.95 42.57 34.10
#